data_9f5865b5cb1e9c2e69b15017d08769e3
#
_entry.id   9f5865b5cb1e9c2e69b15017d08769e3
#
_cell.length_a   1.000
_cell.length_b   1.000
_cell.length_c   1.000
_cell.angle_alpha   90.00
_cell.angle_beta   90.00
_cell.angle_gamma   90.00
#
_symmetry.space_group_name_H-M   'P 1'
#
loop_
_entity.id
_entity.type
_entity.pdbx_description
1 polymer ?
#
loop_
_entity_poly.entity_id
_entity_poly.type
_entity_poly.pdbx_seq_one_letter_code
_entity_poly.pdbx_strand_id
1 'polypeptide(L)'
;KFTAVATDNLGATGSSAEIGVTVGTVNAAPKVTVTSSPANQGVPGPLTLTANASDTDGTIAKVAFYNGGTKISEDTTSPFTATFTTTTTGSVYKFTAVATDDKGLSTTSTELGVTVGSVINAVPKVSLSGTPTSQTTPGTVTLTASPTDSDGTIAKVSFYANGQKFADVLTPPFTTSYTTTNTGTIYKFYA
;
A
#
# COMPACT_ATOMS: atom_id res chain seq x y z
N LYS A 1 -27.18 49.98 6.49
CA LYS A 1 -28.27 50.29 5.56
C LYS A 1 -28.16 51.69 5.09
N PHE A 2 -28.31 51.93 3.78
CA PHE A 2 -28.17 53.22 3.11
C PHE A 2 -29.37 53.46 2.21
N THR A 3 -29.92 54.69 2.26
CA THR A 3 -30.94 55.18 1.34
C THR A 3 -30.49 56.55 0.80
N ALA A 4 -30.88 56.89 -0.42
CA ALA A 4 -30.71 58.22 -0.98
C ALA A 4 -32.09 58.92 -1.05
N VAL A 5 -32.13 60.18 -0.73
CA VAL A 5 -33.33 61.01 -0.86
C VAL A 5 -33.02 62.11 -1.87
N ALA A 6 -33.82 62.21 -2.90
CA ALA A 6 -33.77 63.32 -3.89
C ALA A 6 -34.90 64.29 -3.54
N THR A 7 -34.63 65.61 -3.55
CA THR A 7 -35.62 66.67 -3.34
C THR A 7 -35.63 67.50 -4.64
N ASP A 8 -36.81 67.80 -5.20
CA ASP A 8 -36.98 68.67 -6.33
C ASP A 8 -36.98 70.17 -5.96
N ASN A 9 -37.02 71.00 -6.93
CA ASN A 9 -37.01 72.48 -6.76
C ASN A 9 -38.29 73.04 -6.17
N LEU A 10 -39.37 72.25 -5.97
CA LEU A 10 -40.64 72.61 -5.35
C LEU A 10 -40.79 71.96 -3.97
N GLY A 11 -39.74 71.23 -3.49
CA GLY A 11 -39.66 70.62 -2.17
C GLY A 11 -40.26 69.22 -2.05
N ALA A 12 -40.67 68.57 -3.16
CA ALA A 12 -41.11 67.20 -3.16
C ALA A 12 -39.93 66.26 -3.07
N THR A 13 -40.03 65.18 -2.24
CA THR A 13 -38.95 64.24 -1.99
C THR A 13 -39.29 62.81 -2.49
N GLY A 14 -38.32 62.13 -3.07
CA GLY A 14 -38.36 60.71 -3.41
C GLY A 14 -37.20 59.98 -2.77
N SER A 15 -37.46 58.82 -2.14
CA SER A 15 -36.44 57.98 -1.51
C SER A 15 -36.14 56.76 -2.35
N SER A 16 -34.88 56.40 -2.43
CA SER A 16 -34.48 55.12 -3.05
C SER A 16 -34.89 53.95 -2.17
N ALA A 17 -34.88 52.73 -2.75
CA ALA A 17 -34.86 51.50 -1.95
C ALA A 17 -33.61 51.46 -1.06
N GLU A 18 -33.72 50.78 0.05
CA GLU A 18 -32.62 50.57 0.99
C GLU A 18 -31.56 49.58 0.43
N ILE A 19 -30.29 49.95 0.52
CA ILE A 19 -29.17 49.05 0.24
C ILE A 19 -28.56 48.61 1.60
N GLY A 20 -28.56 47.33 1.87
CA GLY A 20 -27.84 46.74 3.00
C GLY A 20 -26.40 46.41 2.58
N VAL A 21 -25.44 46.89 3.33
CA VAL A 21 -24.04 46.45 3.26
C VAL A 21 -23.76 45.67 4.51
N THR A 22 -23.40 44.40 4.35
CA THR A 22 -22.93 43.54 5.42
C THR A 22 -21.43 43.70 5.55
N VAL A 23 -20.96 44.09 6.73
CA VAL A 23 -19.52 44.13 7.06
C VAL A 23 -19.26 42.95 8.01
N GLY A 24 -18.56 41.96 7.50
CA GLY A 24 -18.17 40.78 8.26
C GLY A 24 -17.07 40.04 7.52
N THR A 25 -16.30 39.22 8.23
CA THR A 25 -15.35 38.31 7.60
C THR A 25 -16.11 37.19 6.87
N VAL A 26 -15.84 37.03 5.59
CA VAL A 26 -16.33 35.85 4.83
C VAL A 26 -15.55 34.67 5.33
N ASN A 27 -16.25 33.59 5.73
CA ASN A 27 -15.58 32.35 6.14
C ASN A 27 -14.70 31.82 5.02
N ALA A 28 -13.42 31.58 5.32
CA ALA A 28 -12.49 30.94 4.41
C ALA A 28 -12.66 29.41 4.49
N ALA A 29 -12.50 28.73 3.35
CA ALA A 29 -12.52 27.28 3.36
C ALA A 29 -11.18 26.72 3.89
N PRO A 30 -11.20 25.59 4.62
CA PRO A 30 -9.99 24.97 5.15
C PRO A 30 -9.06 24.45 4.05
N LYS A 31 -7.79 24.28 4.39
CA LYS A 31 -6.81 23.57 3.56
C LYS A 31 -6.58 22.18 4.11
N VAL A 32 -6.38 21.18 3.24
CA VAL A 32 -6.12 19.81 3.66
C VAL A 32 -5.22 19.07 2.67
N THR A 33 -4.30 18.27 3.21
CA THR A 33 -3.50 17.28 2.48
C THR A 33 -3.59 15.94 3.21
N VAL A 34 -3.38 14.83 2.48
CA VAL A 34 -3.37 13.49 3.06
C VAL A 34 -2.07 12.77 2.68
N THR A 35 -1.53 12.02 3.63
CA THR A 35 -0.35 11.16 3.48
C THR A 35 -0.64 9.78 4.04
N SER A 36 0.18 8.78 3.71
CA SER A 36 0.08 7.42 4.24
C SER A 36 1.41 6.92 4.80
N SER A 37 1.32 6.06 5.78
CA SER A 37 2.45 5.29 6.29
C SER A 37 2.06 3.81 6.40
N PRO A 38 2.72 2.92 5.65
CA PRO A 38 3.75 3.21 4.62
C PRO A 38 3.18 3.97 3.41
N ALA A 39 4.05 4.67 2.66
CA ALA A 39 3.65 5.42 1.45
C ALA A 39 3.24 4.48 0.30
N ASN A 40 3.88 3.32 0.21
CA ASN A 40 3.52 2.19 -0.64
C ASN A 40 3.76 0.90 0.14
N GLN A 41 3.11 -0.18 -0.26
CA GLN A 41 3.20 -1.49 0.39
C GLN A 41 3.76 -2.53 -0.58
N GLY A 42 4.69 -3.39 -0.10
CA GLY A 42 5.16 -4.55 -0.87
C GLY A 42 4.13 -5.67 -0.95
N VAL A 43 3.32 -5.81 0.10
CA VAL A 43 2.24 -6.81 0.26
C VAL A 43 1.02 -6.13 0.88
N PRO A 44 -0.21 -6.68 0.69
CA PRO A 44 -1.39 -6.20 1.37
C PRO A 44 -1.22 -6.16 2.89
N GLY A 45 -1.80 -5.16 3.53
CA GLY A 45 -1.68 -4.98 4.97
C GLY A 45 -2.24 -3.65 5.47
N PRO A 46 -2.07 -3.35 6.76
CA PRO A 46 -2.54 -2.11 7.36
C PRO A 46 -1.66 -0.92 6.92
N LEU A 47 -2.30 0.23 6.75
CA LEU A 47 -1.66 1.53 6.62
C LEU A 47 -2.39 2.56 7.48
N THR A 48 -1.67 3.61 7.84
CA THR A 48 -2.25 4.77 8.52
C THR A 48 -2.28 5.95 7.57
N LEU A 49 -3.46 6.55 7.40
CA LEU A 49 -3.64 7.82 6.71
C LEU A 49 -3.51 8.95 7.75
N THR A 50 -2.82 10.02 7.40
CA THR A 50 -2.72 11.22 8.22
C THR A 50 -3.09 12.42 7.37
N ALA A 51 -4.06 13.22 7.84
CA ALA A 51 -4.44 14.47 7.21
C ALA A 51 -3.79 15.64 7.95
N ASN A 52 -3.14 16.53 7.17
CA ASN A 52 -2.74 17.84 7.66
C ASN A 52 -3.77 18.86 7.18
N ALA A 53 -4.57 19.35 8.11
CA ALA A 53 -5.65 20.29 7.86
C ALA A 53 -5.47 21.57 8.68
N SER A 54 -5.77 22.72 8.08
CA SER A 54 -5.69 24.04 8.74
C SER A 54 -6.74 24.99 8.17
N ASP A 55 -7.17 25.90 9.00
CA ASP A 55 -8.06 27.00 8.62
C ASP A 55 -7.45 28.34 9.03
N THR A 56 -7.65 29.38 8.23
CA THR A 56 -7.04 30.71 8.45
C THR A 56 -7.86 31.62 9.33
N ASP A 57 -9.16 31.40 9.44
CA ASP A 57 -10.10 32.25 10.19
C ASP A 57 -11.05 31.46 11.12
N GLY A 58 -10.69 30.16 11.36
CA GLY A 58 -11.42 29.26 12.25
C GLY A 58 -10.58 28.05 12.68
N THR A 59 -11.27 26.99 13.03
CA THR A 59 -10.70 25.70 13.45
C THR A 59 -11.26 24.58 12.60
N ILE A 60 -10.53 23.47 12.51
CA ILE A 60 -11.02 22.27 11.85
C ILE A 60 -11.94 21.51 12.80
N ALA A 61 -13.20 21.38 12.43
CA ALA A 61 -14.18 20.64 13.21
C ALA A 61 -14.02 19.12 13.02
N LYS A 62 -13.65 18.67 11.80
CA LYS A 62 -13.46 17.25 11.50
C LYS A 62 -12.75 17.03 10.18
N VAL A 63 -12.17 15.82 10.03
CA VAL A 63 -11.65 15.31 8.77
C VAL A 63 -12.27 13.95 8.48
N ALA A 64 -12.88 13.78 7.31
CA ALA A 64 -13.39 12.51 6.82
C ALA A 64 -12.42 11.92 5.78
N PHE A 65 -12.12 10.62 5.87
CA PHE A 65 -11.23 9.91 4.96
C PHE A 65 -12.03 9.01 4.02
N TYR A 66 -11.59 8.92 2.77
CA TYR A 66 -12.26 8.16 1.71
C TYR A 66 -11.27 7.29 0.94
N ASN A 67 -11.75 6.14 0.44
CA ASN A 67 -11.06 5.31 -0.55
C ASN A 67 -11.97 5.16 -1.77
N GLY A 68 -11.52 5.62 -2.95
CA GLY A 68 -12.28 5.55 -4.19
C GLY A 68 -13.70 6.15 -4.08
N GLY A 69 -13.86 7.25 -3.31
CA GLY A 69 -15.15 7.89 -3.06
C GLY A 69 -15.98 7.27 -1.92
N THR A 70 -15.60 6.11 -1.39
CA THR A 70 -16.27 5.49 -0.24
C THR A 70 -15.65 5.98 1.07
N LYS A 71 -16.48 6.48 2.00
CA LYS A 71 -16.02 6.95 3.31
C LYS A 71 -15.47 5.80 4.14
N ILE A 72 -14.25 5.95 4.65
CA ILE A 72 -13.56 4.98 5.54
C ILE A 72 -13.88 5.31 6.99
N SER A 73 -13.61 6.55 7.39
CA SER A 73 -13.75 7.01 8.77
C SER A 73 -13.88 8.54 8.83
N GLU A 74 -14.11 9.04 10.03
CA GLU A 74 -14.11 10.46 10.37
C GLU A 74 -13.38 10.65 11.68
N ASP A 75 -12.52 11.67 11.79
CA ASP A 75 -11.79 12.03 12.99
C ASP A 75 -12.04 13.50 13.31
N THR A 76 -12.34 13.79 14.58
CA THR A 76 -12.66 15.13 15.09
C THR A 76 -11.56 15.72 15.95
N THR A 77 -10.46 14.98 16.14
CA THR A 77 -9.35 15.36 17.02
C THR A 77 -8.02 15.33 16.28
N SER A 78 -7.23 16.40 16.43
CA SER A 78 -5.87 16.41 15.87
C SER A 78 -4.92 15.56 16.75
N PRO A 79 -4.01 14.78 16.17
CA PRO A 79 -3.74 14.62 14.74
C PRO A 79 -4.82 13.77 14.02
N PHE A 80 -5.38 14.28 12.92
CA PHE A 80 -6.44 13.60 12.16
C PHE A 80 -5.88 12.39 11.44
N THR A 81 -6.33 11.19 11.83
CA THR A 81 -5.81 9.92 11.33
C THR A 81 -6.92 8.92 11.01
N ALA A 82 -6.62 7.97 10.12
CA ALA A 82 -7.46 6.82 9.83
C ALA A 82 -6.58 5.59 9.55
N THR A 83 -7.04 4.42 9.96
CA THR A 83 -6.42 3.15 9.55
C THR A 83 -7.21 2.53 8.41
N PHE A 84 -6.51 1.93 7.46
CA PHE A 84 -7.10 1.18 6.37
C PHE A 84 -6.26 -0.07 6.08
N THR A 85 -6.90 -1.19 5.78
CA THR A 85 -6.19 -2.42 5.42
C THR A 85 -6.39 -2.69 3.93
N THR A 86 -5.29 -2.65 3.18
CA THR A 86 -5.30 -3.06 1.77
C THR A 86 -5.39 -4.59 1.69
N THR A 87 -6.08 -5.11 0.68
CA THR A 87 -6.36 -6.54 0.55
C THR A 87 -5.90 -7.14 -0.78
N THR A 88 -5.62 -6.32 -1.79
CA THR A 88 -5.34 -6.80 -3.15
C THR A 88 -3.96 -6.38 -3.61
N THR A 89 -3.13 -7.38 -3.92
CA THR A 89 -1.82 -7.19 -4.54
C THR A 89 -1.96 -6.66 -5.98
N GLY A 90 -1.04 -5.80 -6.41
CA GLY A 90 -1.05 -5.22 -7.75
C GLY A 90 -2.05 -4.06 -7.93
N SER A 91 -2.74 -3.66 -6.86
CA SER A 91 -3.74 -2.59 -6.90
C SER A 91 -3.17 -1.24 -6.47
N VAL A 92 -3.79 -0.18 -6.95
CA VAL A 92 -3.58 1.19 -6.46
C VAL A 92 -4.84 1.62 -5.72
N TYR A 93 -4.71 1.88 -4.43
CA TYR A 93 -5.77 2.45 -3.61
C TYR A 93 -5.71 3.97 -3.68
N LYS A 94 -6.86 4.64 -3.81
CA LYS A 94 -6.97 6.07 -4.03
C LYS A 94 -7.65 6.75 -2.86
N PHE A 95 -6.88 7.48 -2.07
CA PHE A 95 -7.36 8.11 -0.84
C PHE A 95 -7.54 9.61 -1.01
N THR A 96 -8.60 10.15 -0.40
CA THR A 96 -8.81 11.58 -0.22
C THR A 96 -9.22 11.87 1.22
N ALA A 97 -8.94 13.09 1.68
CA ALA A 97 -9.40 13.62 2.96
C ALA A 97 -10.27 14.86 2.72
N VAL A 98 -11.38 14.96 3.44
CA VAL A 98 -12.27 16.12 3.42
C VAL A 98 -12.22 16.78 4.79
N ALA A 99 -11.62 17.95 4.89
CA ALA A 99 -11.65 18.77 6.09
C ALA A 99 -12.88 19.68 6.09
N THR A 100 -13.54 19.78 7.24
CA THR A 100 -14.66 20.71 7.48
C THR A 100 -14.29 21.63 8.63
N ASP A 101 -14.47 22.93 8.44
CA ASP A 101 -14.22 23.93 9.48
C ASP A 101 -15.38 24.02 10.50
N ASP A 102 -15.22 24.87 11.52
CA ASP A 102 -16.18 25.09 12.60
C ASP A 102 -17.43 25.87 12.14
N LYS A 103 -17.42 26.42 10.91
CA LYS A 103 -18.54 27.15 10.30
C LYS A 103 -19.21 26.38 9.15
N GLY A 104 -18.74 25.15 8.87
CA GLY A 104 -19.34 24.18 7.96
C GLY A 104 -18.84 24.19 6.52
N LEU A 105 -17.83 25.02 6.16
CA LEU A 105 -17.21 24.90 4.85
C LEU A 105 -16.25 23.69 4.81
N SER A 106 -16.14 23.08 3.65
CA SER A 106 -15.31 21.87 3.45
C SER A 106 -14.40 21.99 2.24
N THR A 107 -13.22 21.36 2.34
CA THR A 107 -12.27 21.20 1.25
C THR A 107 -11.84 19.76 1.15
N THR A 108 -11.70 19.26 -0.08
CA THR A 108 -11.16 17.93 -0.37
C THR A 108 -9.69 18.05 -0.77
N SER A 109 -8.85 17.16 -0.24
CA SER A 109 -7.44 17.04 -0.62
C SER A 109 -7.27 16.59 -2.07
N THR A 110 -6.07 16.75 -2.61
CA THR A 110 -5.65 15.98 -3.78
C THR A 110 -5.68 14.49 -3.48
N GLU A 111 -5.91 13.67 -4.52
CA GLU A 111 -5.91 12.22 -4.41
C GLU A 111 -4.50 11.69 -4.10
N LEU A 112 -4.39 10.81 -3.10
CA LEU A 112 -3.19 10.07 -2.75
C LEU A 112 -3.31 8.65 -3.29
N GLY A 113 -2.42 8.26 -4.19
CA GLY A 113 -2.30 6.87 -4.65
C GLY A 113 -1.36 6.07 -3.74
N VAL A 114 -1.81 4.92 -3.24
CA VAL A 114 -0.98 3.94 -2.54
C VAL A 114 -0.94 2.67 -3.35
N THR A 115 0.25 2.33 -3.85
CA THR A 115 0.46 1.10 -4.61
C THR A 115 0.74 -0.06 -3.65
N VAL A 116 0.01 -1.17 -3.85
CA VAL A 116 0.34 -2.45 -3.24
C VAL A 116 1.07 -3.28 -4.28
N GLY A 117 2.37 -3.51 -4.07
CA GLY A 117 3.22 -4.19 -5.04
C GLY A 117 2.73 -5.59 -5.37
N SER A 118 3.05 -6.05 -6.57
CA SER A 118 3.01 -7.46 -6.89
C SER A 118 4.21 -8.10 -6.21
N VAL A 119 4.00 -9.14 -5.40
CA VAL A 119 5.10 -10.00 -4.99
C VAL A 119 5.56 -10.73 -6.26
N ILE A 120 6.61 -10.22 -6.89
CA ILE A 120 7.30 -10.98 -7.94
C ILE A 120 8.03 -12.07 -7.18
N ASN A 121 7.47 -13.28 -7.17
CA ASN A 121 8.10 -14.43 -6.55
C ASN A 121 9.46 -14.67 -7.20
N ALA A 122 10.54 -14.58 -6.42
CA ALA A 122 11.88 -14.84 -6.90
C ALA A 122 12.05 -16.35 -7.14
N VAL A 123 12.77 -16.71 -8.18
CA VAL A 123 13.08 -18.12 -8.44
C VAL A 123 14.11 -18.59 -7.42
N PRO A 124 13.85 -19.69 -6.69
CA PRO A 124 14.82 -20.24 -5.75
C PRO A 124 16.11 -20.67 -6.45
N LYS A 125 17.22 -20.56 -5.75
CA LYS A 125 18.52 -21.05 -6.19
C LYS A 125 18.82 -22.34 -5.42
N VAL A 126 19.46 -23.31 -6.09
CA VAL A 126 19.86 -24.55 -5.44
C VAL A 126 21.27 -24.95 -5.92
N SER A 127 22.10 -25.37 -4.98
CA SER A 127 23.36 -26.06 -5.27
C SER A 127 23.26 -27.51 -4.81
N LEU A 128 23.98 -28.41 -5.50
CA LEU A 128 23.98 -29.83 -5.22
C LEU A 128 25.43 -30.33 -5.02
N SER A 129 25.63 -31.12 -3.98
CA SER A 129 26.87 -31.86 -3.75
C SER A 129 26.59 -33.33 -3.59
N GLY A 130 27.56 -34.17 -3.88
CA GLY A 130 27.46 -35.62 -3.75
C GLY A 130 28.72 -36.21 -3.10
N THR A 131 28.54 -37.22 -2.24
CA THR A 131 29.65 -37.93 -1.61
C THR A 131 29.42 -39.44 -1.64
N PRO A 132 30.38 -40.23 -2.13
CA PRO A 132 31.62 -39.83 -2.79
C PRO A 132 31.39 -39.26 -4.20
N THR A 133 32.34 -38.46 -4.70
CA THR A 133 32.27 -37.86 -6.06
C THR A 133 32.76 -38.85 -7.15
N SER A 134 33.42 -39.93 -6.75
CA SER A 134 33.84 -41.02 -7.63
C SER A 134 33.82 -42.34 -6.88
N GLN A 135 33.51 -43.41 -7.59
CA GLN A 135 33.48 -44.78 -7.07
C GLN A 135 34.10 -45.73 -8.08
N THR A 136 34.88 -46.71 -7.62
CA THR A 136 35.49 -47.77 -8.47
C THR A 136 34.54 -48.96 -8.64
N THR A 137 33.59 -49.13 -7.75
CA THR A 137 32.56 -50.17 -7.77
C THR A 137 31.17 -49.53 -7.52
N PRO A 138 30.09 -50.18 -8.00
CA PRO A 138 28.74 -49.76 -7.64
C PRO A 138 28.55 -49.57 -6.12
N GLY A 139 27.82 -48.57 -5.73
CA GLY A 139 27.62 -48.22 -4.30
C GLY A 139 26.69 -47.05 -4.12
N THR A 140 26.61 -46.57 -2.90
CA THR A 140 25.71 -45.49 -2.52
C THR A 140 26.39 -44.13 -2.62
N VAL A 141 25.74 -43.17 -3.27
CA VAL A 141 26.11 -41.76 -3.28
C VAL A 141 25.09 -40.99 -2.44
N THR A 142 25.55 -40.25 -1.44
CA THR A 142 24.71 -39.30 -0.69
C THR A 142 24.73 -37.97 -1.40
N LEU A 143 23.54 -37.43 -1.68
CA LEU A 143 23.35 -36.16 -2.35
C LEU A 143 22.80 -35.15 -1.34
N THR A 144 23.38 -33.97 -1.29
CA THR A 144 22.95 -32.88 -0.43
C THR A 144 22.68 -31.64 -1.27
N ALA A 145 21.45 -31.14 -1.20
CA ALA A 145 21.05 -29.91 -1.83
C ALA A 145 21.04 -28.76 -0.81
N SER A 146 21.53 -27.59 -1.22
CA SER A 146 21.49 -26.36 -0.44
C SER A 146 20.67 -25.32 -1.20
N PRO A 147 19.34 -25.35 -1.07
CA PRO A 147 18.47 -24.38 -1.70
C PRO A 147 18.41 -23.09 -0.90
N THR A 148 18.21 -21.96 -1.58
CA THR A 148 17.92 -20.65 -1.00
C THR A 148 16.82 -19.94 -1.79
N ASP A 149 15.99 -19.20 -1.08
CA ASP A 149 14.97 -18.34 -1.66
C ASP A 149 15.05 -16.98 -0.97
N SER A 150 15.00 -15.90 -1.75
CA SER A 150 15.19 -14.54 -1.22
C SER A 150 13.91 -13.91 -0.68
N ASP A 151 12.75 -14.43 -1.05
CA ASP A 151 11.44 -13.87 -0.71
C ASP A 151 10.40 -14.91 -0.27
N GLY A 152 10.84 -16.17 -0.10
CA GLY A 152 9.98 -17.27 0.31
C GLY A 152 10.70 -18.35 1.10
N THR A 153 10.08 -19.52 1.18
CA THR A 153 10.62 -20.73 1.80
C THR A 153 10.59 -21.88 0.83
N ILE A 154 11.56 -22.80 0.97
CA ILE A 154 11.65 -23.98 0.13
C ILE A 154 10.62 -25.03 0.58
N ALA A 155 9.64 -25.30 -0.26
CA ALA A 155 8.60 -26.29 0.02
C ALA A 155 9.09 -27.73 -0.18
N LYS A 156 10.01 -27.97 -1.13
CA LYS A 156 10.63 -29.27 -1.41
C LYS A 156 11.86 -29.13 -2.29
N VAL A 157 12.68 -30.17 -2.28
CA VAL A 157 13.74 -30.40 -3.28
C VAL A 157 13.49 -31.74 -3.98
N SER A 158 13.44 -31.71 -5.31
CA SER A 158 13.34 -32.90 -6.14
C SER A 158 14.71 -33.30 -6.66
N PHE A 159 15.08 -34.57 -6.55
CA PHE A 159 16.38 -35.10 -7.00
C PHE A 159 16.20 -35.99 -8.21
N TYR A 160 17.13 -35.86 -9.15
CA TYR A 160 17.12 -36.56 -10.43
C TYR A 160 18.45 -37.25 -10.67
N ALA A 161 18.39 -38.43 -11.29
CA ALA A 161 19.55 -39.18 -11.80
C ALA A 161 19.32 -39.45 -13.27
N ASN A 162 20.27 -39.07 -14.13
CA ASN A 162 20.22 -39.30 -15.59
C ASN A 162 18.89 -38.86 -16.24
N GLY A 163 18.30 -37.74 -15.76
CA GLY A 163 17.04 -37.21 -16.29
C GLY A 163 15.78 -37.77 -15.63
N GLN A 164 15.88 -38.78 -14.79
CA GLN A 164 14.73 -39.37 -14.09
C GLN A 164 14.69 -38.92 -12.64
N LYS A 165 13.50 -38.43 -12.20
CA LYS A 165 13.28 -38.09 -10.79
C LYS A 165 13.23 -39.38 -9.95
N PHE A 166 13.97 -39.40 -8.84
CA PHE A 166 13.99 -40.53 -7.94
C PHE A 166 13.63 -40.21 -6.48
N ALA A 167 13.67 -38.90 -6.07
CA ALA A 167 13.28 -38.51 -4.71
C ALA A 167 12.72 -37.10 -4.66
N ASP A 168 11.82 -36.87 -3.69
CA ASP A 168 11.39 -35.56 -3.21
C ASP A 168 11.68 -35.48 -1.70
N VAL A 169 12.35 -34.43 -1.23
CA VAL A 169 12.62 -34.16 0.18
C VAL A 169 11.89 -32.88 0.57
N LEU A 170 11.00 -32.97 1.56
CA LEU A 170 10.07 -31.89 1.93
C LEU A 170 10.59 -31.00 3.06
N THR A 171 11.57 -31.47 3.83
CA THR A 171 12.10 -30.76 5.00
C THR A 171 13.62 -30.83 5.05
N PRO A 172 14.29 -29.77 5.54
CA PRO A 172 15.73 -29.83 5.76
C PRO A 172 16.10 -30.87 6.86
N PRO A 173 17.29 -31.48 6.76
CA PRO A 173 18.26 -31.26 5.69
C PRO A 173 17.81 -31.94 4.38
N PHE A 174 17.94 -31.21 3.24
CA PHE A 174 17.57 -31.73 1.94
C PHE A 174 18.64 -32.71 1.41
N THR A 175 18.63 -33.92 1.93
CA THR A 175 19.58 -35.00 1.62
C THR A 175 18.84 -36.24 1.17
N THR A 176 19.44 -36.97 0.24
CA THR A 176 18.94 -38.26 -0.22
C THR A 176 20.11 -39.16 -0.67
N SER A 177 19.86 -40.46 -0.83
CA SER A 177 20.87 -41.42 -1.30
C SER A 177 20.43 -42.04 -2.62
N TYR A 178 21.38 -42.28 -3.50
CA TYR A 178 21.18 -42.98 -4.74
C TYR A 178 22.16 -44.13 -4.85
N THR A 179 21.70 -45.33 -5.21
CA THR A 179 22.57 -46.50 -5.40
C THR A 179 22.92 -46.65 -6.87
N THR A 180 24.19 -46.51 -7.21
CA THR A 180 24.72 -46.79 -8.56
C THR A 180 24.83 -48.30 -8.75
N THR A 181 24.52 -48.77 -9.95
CA THR A 181 24.43 -50.21 -10.27
C THR A 181 25.43 -50.68 -11.28
N ASN A 182 26.04 -49.80 -12.09
CA ASN A 182 26.90 -50.16 -13.20
C ASN A 182 28.32 -49.60 -13.04
N THR A 183 29.31 -50.41 -13.24
CA THR A 183 30.73 -50.01 -13.30
C THR A 183 31.01 -49.29 -14.63
N GLY A 184 31.88 -48.27 -14.61
CA GLY A 184 32.27 -47.52 -15.81
C GLY A 184 31.21 -46.55 -16.36
N THR A 185 30.09 -46.36 -15.63
CA THR A 185 29.00 -45.45 -16.01
C THR A 185 29.11 -44.10 -15.26
N ILE A 186 28.92 -43.02 -15.99
CA ILE A 186 28.81 -41.68 -15.38
C ILE A 186 27.34 -41.43 -15.05
N TYR A 187 27.02 -41.26 -13.76
CA TYR A 187 25.71 -40.83 -13.32
C TYR A 187 25.69 -39.29 -13.18
N LYS A 188 24.72 -38.67 -13.81
CA LYS A 188 24.52 -37.21 -13.75
C LYS A 188 23.36 -36.91 -12.78
N PHE A 189 23.66 -36.16 -11.74
CA PHE A 189 22.68 -35.75 -10.73
C PHE A 189 22.38 -34.26 -10.86
N TYR A 190 21.11 -33.88 -10.61
CA TYR A 190 20.67 -32.50 -10.41
C TYR A 190 19.47 -32.43 -9.46
N ALA A 191 19.28 -31.26 -8.90
CA ALA A 191 18.19 -30.97 -7.99
C ALA A 191 17.46 -29.69 -8.41
#